data_d5ee89cd1dcdb5fc3a8c357a6e37b119
#
_entry.id   d5ee89cd1dcdb5fc3a8c357a6e37b119
#
_cell.length_a   1.000
_cell.length_b   1.000
_cell.length_c   1.000
_cell.angle_alpha   90.00
_cell.angle_beta   90.00
_cell.angle_gamma   90.00
#
_symmetry.space_group_name_H-M   'P 1'
#
loop_
_entity.id
_entity.type
_entity.pdbx_description
1 polymer ?
#
loop_
_entity_poly.entity_id
_entity_poly.type
_entity_poly.pdbx_seq_one_letter_code
_entity_poly.pdbx_strand_id
1 'polypeptide(L)'
;MTSKKARPESISEYINAAPKEARKKLREMRACIRAAAPGAKESLKGGMPAFSYRRILVTFAAFKHHIGFYPTPSAVKAFAKDLSKFVTADASIQFPLEKPLPLSLIRKITAYRVRESIEEDKKWRT
;
A
#
# COMPACT_ATOMS: atom_id res chain seq x y z
N MET A 1 -20.82 -25.66 1.83
CA MET A 1 -20.67 -25.15 1.93
C MET A 1 -20.29 -24.38 1.92
N THR A 2 -20.03 -24.15 2.12
CA THR A 2 -19.68 -23.69 2.22
C THR A 2 -19.41 -22.75 1.91
N SER A 3 -19.46 -22.72 1.83
CA SER A 3 -19.08 -21.99 1.46
C SER A 3 -19.00 -20.65 1.68
N LYS A 4 -19.10 -20.25 2.65
CA LYS A 4 -18.77 -18.98 2.98
C LYS A 4 -17.37 -18.90 3.18
N LYS A 5 -16.69 -18.22 2.31
CA LYS A 5 -15.36 -17.94 2.57
C LYS A 5 -15.32 -16.99 3.69
N ALA A 6 -14.60 -17.31 4.72
CA ALA A 6 -14.34 -16.36 5.78
C ALA A 6 -13.62 -15.15 5.20
N ARG A 7 -13.86 -13.99 5.75
CA ARG A 7 -13.12 -12.80 5.34
C ARG A 7 -11.65 -12.97 5.69
N PRO A 8 -10.75 -12.47 4.85
CA PRO A 8 -9.33 -12.51 5.21
C PRO A 8 -9.09 -11.77 6.52
N GLU A 9 -8.19 -12.31 7.32
CA GLU A 9 -7.82 -11.70 8.59
C GLU A 9 -6.36 -11.27 8.63
N SER A 10 -5.64 -11.48 7.54
CA SER A 10 -4.23 -11.09 7.45
C SER A 10 -3.92 -10.71 6.02
N ILE A 11 -2.78 -10.04 5.83
CA ILE A 11 -2.35 -9.68 4.48
C ILE A 11 -2.09 -10.96 3.67
N SER A 12 -1.52 -11.98 4.29
CA SER A 12 -1.29 -13.26 3.59
C SER A 12 -2.60 -13.85 3.07
N GLU A 13 -3.63 -13.87 3.91
CA GLU A 13 -4.93 -14.37 3.48
C GLU A 13 -5.55 -13.51 2.41
N TYR A 14 -5.41 -12.20 2.53
CA TYR A 14 -5.90 -11.26 1.53
C TYR A 14 -5.30 -11.59 0.16
N ILE A 15 -3.98 -11.76 0.11
CA ILE A 15 -3.29 -12.06 -1.14
C ILE A 15 -3.73 -13.41 -1.70
N ASN A 16 -3.85 -14.41 -0.83
CA ASN A 16 -4.26 -15.75 -1.27
C ASN A 16 -5.69 -15.76 -1.81
N ALA A 17 -6.54 -14.87 -1.33
CA ALA A 17 -7.92 -14.78 -1.79
C ALA A 17 -8.08 -13.88 -3.03
N ALA A 18 -7.03 -13.16 -3.43
CA ALA A 18 -7.09 -12.27 -4.58
C ALA A 18 -7.10 -13.04 -5.89
N PRO A 19 -7.56 -12.41 -6.98
CA PRO A 19 -7.48 -13.05 -8.29
C PRO A 19 -6.06 -13.46 -8.62
N LYS A 20 -5.93 -14.59 -9.26
CA LYS A 20 -4.63 -15.17 -9.58
C LYS A 20 -3.67 -14.18 -10.24
N GLU A 21 -4.19 -13.40 -11.19
CA GLU A 21 -3.34 -12.48 -11.94
C GLU A 21 -2.79 -11.34 -11.09
N ALA A 22 -3.40 -11.07 -9.94
CA ALA A 22 -2.93 -10.00 -9.06
C ALA A 22 -1.97 -10.50 -7.98
N ARG A 23 -1.97 -11.80 -7.67
CA ARG A 23 -1.26 -12.30 -6.49
C ARG A 23 0.24 -12.01 -6.51
N LYS A 24 0.89 -12.21 -7.64
CA LYS A 24 2.33 -11.98 -7.73
C LYS A 24 2.65 -10.51 -7.47
N LYS A 25 1.88 -9.61 -8.08
CA LYS A 25 2.11 -8.18 -7.88
C LYS A 25 1.81 -7.75 -6.45
N LEU A 26 0.79 -8.34 -5.84
CA LEU A 26 0.48 -8.04 -4.44
C LEU A 26 1.62 -8.49 -3.52
N ARG A 27 2.23 -9.63 -3.81
CA ARG A 27 3.39 -10.07 -3.04
C ARG A 27 4.59 -9.15 -3.24
N GLU A 28 4.81 -8.70 -4.46
CA GLU A 28 5.87 -7.74 -4.76
C GLU A 28 5.65 -6.43 -4.02
N MET A 29 4.41 -5.96 -4.02
CA MET A 29 4.02 -4.76 -3.31
C MET A 29 4.31 -4.88 -1.82
N ARG A 30 3.87 -5.98 -1.23
CA ARG A 30 4.10 -6.25 0.20
C ARG A 30 5.59 -6.27 0.54
N ALA A 31 6.38 -6.98 -0.25
CA ALA A 31 7.81 -7.08 0.00
C ALA A 31 8.49 -5.73 -0.12
N CYS A 32 8.08 -4.93 -1.10
CA CYS A 32 8.64 -3.61 -1.33
C CYS A 32 8.35 -2.68 -0.15
N ILE A 33 7.09 -2.69 0.32
CA ILE A 33 6.70 -1.84 1.44
C ILE A 33 7.41 -2.27 2.72
N ARG A 34 7.50 -3.58 2.96
CA ARG A 34 8.18 -4.09 4.15
C ARG A 34 9.65 -3.65 4.18
N ALA A 35 10.30 -3.67 3.03
CA ALA A 35 11.69 -3.25 2.94
C ALA A 35 11.85 -1.75 3.20
N ALA A 36 10.88 -0.94 2.77
CA ALA A 36 10.96 0.51 2.92
C ALA A 36 10.48 0.99 4.30
N ALA A 37 9.71 0.17 5.00
CA ALA A 37 9.17 0.51 6.32
C ALA A 37 9.49 -0.61 7.32
N PRO A 38 10.77 -0.73 7.71
CA PRO A 38 11.18 -1.82 8.61
C PRO A 38 10.40 -1.75 9.93
N GLY A 39 9.97 -2.90 10.40
CA GLY A 39 9.24 -2.98 11.66
C GLY A 39 7.79 -2.53 11.60
N ALA A 40 7.29 -2.18 10.43
CA ALA A 40 5.89 -1.78 10.33
C ALA A 40 4.98 -2.96 10.63
N LYS A 41 3.91 -2.66 11.38
CA LYS A 41 2.92 -3.67 11.70
C LYS A 41 2.01 -3.88 10.50
N GLU A 42 1.80 -5.13 10.14
CA GLU A 42 0.90 -5.49 9.05
C GLU A 42 -0.47 -5.80 9.62
N SER A 43 -1.50 -5.31 8.96
CA SER A 43 -2.88 -5.57 9.39
C SER A 43 -3.82 -5.35 8.22
N LEU A 44 -5.10 -5.55 8.45
CA LEU A 44 -6.13 -5.16 7.50
C LEU A 44 -6.93 -4.03 8.12
N LYS A 45 -7.09 -2.95 7.36
CA LYS A 45 -7.91 -1.82 7.77
C LYS A 45 -8.97 -1.60 6.69
N GLY A 46 -10.23 -1.67 7.09
CA GLY A 46 -11.30 -1.58 6.12
C GLY A 46 -11.22 -2.67 5.06
N GLY A 47 -10.65 -3.83 5.41
CA GLY A 47 -10.50 -4.93 4.48
C GLY A 47 -9.30 -4.83 3.56
N MET A 48 -8.44 -3.82 3.73
CA MET A 48 -7.28 -3.61 2.87
C MET A 48 -5.97 -3.83 3.61
N PRO A 49 -4.96 -4.41 2.96
CA PRO A 49 -3.64 -4.49 3.55
C PRO A 49 -3.13 -3.13 3.99
N ALA A 50 -2.69 -3.03 5.23
CA ALA A 50 -2.22 -1.79 5.82
C ALA A 50 -0.90 -2.01 6.55
N PHE A 51 -0.02 -1.01 6.47
CA PHE A 51 1.28 -1.03 7.14
C PHE A 51 1.35 0.18 8.03
N SER A 52 1.66 -0.03 9.31
CA SER A 52 1.57 1.02 10.31
C SER A 52 2.77 1.02 11.25
N TYR A 53 3.15 2.21 11.68
CA TYR A 53 3.90 2.40 12.91
C TYR A 53 2.83 2.72 13.96
N ARG A 54 2.89 3.87 14.58
CA ARG A 54 1.78 4.29 15.43
C ARG A 54 0.56 4.65 14.60
N ARG A 55 0.81 5.18 13.40
CA ARG A 55 -0.23 5.55 12.45
C ARG A 55 -0.08 4.73 11.20
N ILE A 56 -1.15 4.67 10.43
CA ILE A 56 -1.09 3.98 9.15
C ILE A 56 -0.14 4.75 8.23
N LEU A 57 0.80 4.01 7.64
CA LEU A 57 1.72 4.59 6.67
C LEU A 57 1.13 4.54 5.27
N VAL A 58 0.80 3.34 4.82
CA VAL A 58 0.25 3.11 3.49
C VAL A 58 -0.72 1.94 3.54
N THR A 59 -1.67 1.93 2.60
CA THR A 59 -2.54 0.78 2.36
C THR A 59 -2.57 0.49 0.87
N PHE A 60 -3.04 -0.70 0.50
CA PHE A 60 -3.28 -1.00 -0.91
C PHE A 60 -4.44 -1.96 -1.04
N ALA A 61 -4.96 -2.10 -2.25
CA ALA A 61 -6.06 -3.02 -2.51
C ALA A 61 -6.02 -3.47 -3.96
N ALA A 62 -6.49 -4.70 -4.21
CA ALA A 62 -6.59 -5.23 -5.56
C ALA A 62 -7.98 -4.94 -6.11
N PHE A 63 -8.02 -4.43 -7.32
CA PHE A 63 -9.25 -4.22 -8.07
C PHE A 63 -9.17 -5.03 -9.37
N LYS A 64 -10.24 -5.02 -10.13
CA LYS A 64 -10.32 -5.88 -11.32
C LYS A 64 -9.17 -5.65 -12.31
N HIS A 65 -8.80 -4.40 -12.53
CA HIS A 65 -7.79 -4.06 -13.54
C HIS A 65 -6.58 -3.33 -13.01
N HIS A 66 -6.53 -3.08 -11.71
CA HIS A 66 -5.41 -2.32 -11.14
C HIS A 66 -5.25 -2.62 -9.65
N ILE A 67 -4.11 -2.21 -9.12
CA ILE A 67 -3.89 -2.18 -7.68
C ILE A 67 -3.97 -0.72 -7.28
N GLY A 68 -4.80 -0.41 -6.27
CA GLY A 68 -4.85 0.91 -5.68
C GLY A 68 -3.82 1.01 -4.58
N PHE A 69 -3.07 2.11 -4.55
CA PHE A 69 -2.08 2.38 -3.52
C PHE A 69 -2.46 3.70 -2.86
N TYR A 70 -2.52 3.70 -1.53
CA TYR A 70 -3.06 4.84 -0.77
C TYR A 70 -2.03 5.33 0.24
N PRO A 71 -1.11 6.21 -0.20
CA PRO A 71 -0.02 6.67 0.69
C PRO A 71 -0.30 7.99 1.41
N THR A 72 -1.42 8.60 1.24
CA THR A 72 -1.90 9.86 1.80
C THR A 72 -1.81 10.99 0.77
N PRO A 73 -2.62 12.05 0.96
CA PRO A 73 -2.56 13.20 0.04
C PRO A 73 -1.19 13.86 -0.02
N SER A 74 -0.50 13.98 1.11
CA SER A 74 0.81 14.62 1.14
C SER A 74 1.82 13.89 0.25
N ALA A 75 1.78 12.55 0.28
CA ALA A 75 2.71 11.76 -0.53
C ALA A 75 2.36 11.86 -2.01
N VAL A 76 1.07 11.80 -2.36
CA VAL A 76 0.66 11.94 -3.76
C VAL A 76 1.13 13.28 -4.31
N LYS A 77 0.98 14.33 -3.52
CA LYS A 77 1.40 15.67 -3.93
C LYS A 77 2.92 15.76 -4.07
N ALA A 78 3.65 15.19 -3.10
CA ALA A 78 5.11 15.26 -3.12
C ALA A 78 5.71 14.55 -4.34
N PHE A 79 5.04 13.53 -4.85
CA PHE A 79 5.54 12.74 -5.97
C PHE A 79 4.75 12.99 -7.26
N ALA A 80 4.06 14.14 -7.35
CA ALA A 80 3.19 14.43 -8.49
C ALA A 80 3.90 14.29 -9.85
N LYS A 81 5.13 14.74 -9.94
CA LYS A 81 5.89 14.61 -11.18
C LYS A 81 6.13 13.16 -11.56
N ASP A 82 6.58 12.38 -10.59
CA ASP A 82 6.87 10.96 -10.82
C ASP A 82 5.61 10.18 -11.13
N LEU A 83 4.45 10.69 -10.71
CA LEU A 83 3.18 10.01 -10.90
C LEU A 83 2.40 10.50 -12.12
N SER A 84 3.00 11.36 -12.93
CA SER A 84 2.30 11.99 -14.06
C SER A 84 1.73 10.99 -15.07
N LYS A 85 2.30 9.80 -15.16
CA LYS A 85 1.82 8.78 -16.09
C LYS A 85 0.79 7.84 -15.47
N PHE A 86 0.43 8.03 -14.22
CA PHE A 86 -0.50 7.17 -13.53
C PHE A 86 -1.80 7.90 -13.26
N VAL A 87 -2.88 7.14 -13.13
CA VAL A 87 -4.16 7.71 -12.70
C VAL A 87 -4.07 7.92 -11.19
N THR A 88 -4.30 9.15 -10.76
CA THR A 88 -4.25 9.50 -9.34
C THR A 88 -5.48 10.28 -8.93
N ALA A 89 -5.74 10.26 -7.63
CA ALA A 89 -6.72 11.14 -6.99
C ALA A 89 -6.01 11.76 -5.79
N ASP A 90 -6.75 12.41 -4.91
CA ASP A 90 -6.12 13.14 -3.80
C ASP A 90 -5.19 12.27 -2.96
N ALA A 91 -5.60 11.04 -2.69
CA ALA A 91 -4.85 10.16 -1.80
C ALA A 91 -4.60 8.79 -2.39
N SER A 92 -4.77 8.63 -3.70
CA SER A 92 -4.67 7.31 -4.31
C SER A 92 -3.92 7.34 -5.63
N ILE A 93 -3.34 6.19 -5.95
CA ILE A 93 -2.60 5.96 -7.19
C ILE A 93 -3.06 4.61 -7.73
N GLN A 94 -3.29 4.52 -9.04
CA GLN A 94 -3.66 3.26 -9.67
C GLN A 94 -2.47 2.70 -10.43
N PHE A 95 -2.14 1.43 -10.17
CA PHE A 95 -1.11 0.71 -10.91
C PHE A 95 -1.79 -0.38 -11.75
N PRO A 96 -1.82 -0.23 -13.08
CA PRO A 96 -2.50 -1.22 -13.94
C PRO A 96 -1.89 -2.61 -13.79
N LEU A 97 -2.75 -3.63 -13.72
CA LEU A 97 -2.27 -5.01 -13.59
C LEU A 97 -1.51 -5.47 -14.83
N GLU A 98 -1.77 -4.88 -15.97
CA GLU A 98 -1.10 -5.29 -17.21
C GLU A 98 0.32 -4.77 -17.33
N LYS A 99 0.77 -3.92 -16.41
CA LYS A 99 2.12 -3.36 -16.44
C LYS A 99 2.89 -3.73 -15.19
N PRO A 100 4.22 -3.78 -15.26
CA PRO A 100 5.01 -4.03 -14.05
C PRO A 100 4.78 -2.93 -13.01
N LEU A 101 4.85 -3.30 -11.74
CA LEU A 101 4.78 -2.31 -10.67
C LEU A 101 6.03 -1.44 -10.68
N PRO A 102 5.88 -0.12 -10.48
CA PRO A 102 7.05 0.75 -10.35
C PRO A 102 7.62 0.64 -8.93
N LEU A 103 8.31 -0.47 -8.67
CA LEU A 103 8.75 -0.80 -7.31
C LEU A 103 9.68 0.25 -6.71
N SER A 104 10.56 0.83 -7.52
CA SER A 104 11.45 1.89 -7.05
C SER A 104 10.66 3.10 -6.55
N LEU A 105 9.61 3.46 -7.29
CA LEU A 105 8.77 4.59 -6.90
C LEU A 105 7.95 4.26 -5.65
N ILE A 106 7.41 3.06 -5.58
CA ILE A 106 6.65 2.62 -4.41
C ILE A 106 7.54 2.67 -3.17
N ARG A 107 8.79 2.24 -3.31
CA ARG A 107 9.75 2.30 -2.21
C ARG A 107 9.99 3.74 -1.76
N LYS A 108 10.20 4.65 -2.70
CA LYS A 108 10.45 6.06 -2.37
C LYS A 108 9.26 6.69 -1.67
N ILE A 109 8.06 6.40 -2.15
CA ILE A 109 6.84 6.94 -1.55
C ILE A 109 6.67 6.39 -0.13
N THR A 110 6.90 5.10 0.05
CA THR A 110 6.79 4.49 1.37
C THR A 110 7.81 5.08 2.33
N ALA A 111 9.06 5.26 1.88
CA ALA A 111 10.09 5.87 2.70
C ALA A 111 9.73 7.30 3.08
N TYR A 112 9.11 8.04 2.18
CA TYR A 112 8.61 9.39 2.47
C TYR A 112 7.59 9.34 3.61
N ARG A 113 6.67 8.39 3.55
CA ARG A 113 5.66 8.23 4.59
C ARG A 113 6.29 7.86 5.94
N VAL A 114 7.33 7.04 5.91
CA VAL A 114 8.05 6.69 7.14
C VAL A 114 8.62 7.97 7.78
N ARG A 115 9.27 8.80 6.98
CA ARG A 115 9.83 10.04 7.51
C ARG A 115 8.75 10.98 8.05
N GLU A 116 7.63 11.12 7.31
CA GLU A 116 6.53 11.94 7.79
C GLU A 116 6.00 11.44 9.13
N SER A 117 5.84 10.14 9.26
CA SER A 117 5.31 9.54 10.48
C SER A 117 6.23 9.79 11.66
N ILE A 118 7.54 9.65 11.45
CA ILE A 118 8.51 9.89 12.51
C ILE A 118 8.50 11.35 12.93
N GLU A 119 8.43 12.26 11.97
CA GLU A 119 8.39 13.69 12.29
C GLU A 119 7.12 14.08 13.04
N GLU A 120 6.00 13.51 12.65
CA GLU A 120 4.73 13.74 13.34
C GLU A 120 4.81 13.26 14.78
N ASP A 121 5.37 12.08 14.99
CA ASP A 121 5.50 11.55 16.34
C ASP A 121 6.40 12.42 17.22
N LYS A 122 7.46 12.96 16.64
CA LYS A 122 8.33 13.87 17.39
C LYS A 122 7.57 15.11 17.85
N LYS A 123 6.73 15.66 16.97
CA LYS A 123 5.93 16.83 17.33
C LYS A 123 4.98 16.52 18.47
N TRP A 124 4.40 15.34 18.48
CA TRP A 124 3.46 14.96 19.51
C TRP A 124 4.12 14.72 20.86
N ARG A 125 5.41 14.42 20.87
CA ARG A 125 6.14 14.15 22.10
C ARG A 125 6.72 15.39 22.77
N THR A 126 6.77 16.50 22.07
CA THR A 126 7.32 17.75 22.60
C THR A 126 6.26 18.67 23.23
#